data_c680d92f36e3b870dee1c05efa196d3b
#
_entry.id   c680d92f36e3b870dee1c05efa196d3b
#
_cell.length_a   1.000
_cell.length_b   1.000
_cell.length_c   1.000
_cell.angle_alpha   90.00
_cell.angle_beta   90.00
_cell.angle_gamma   90.00
#
_symmetry.space_group_name_H-M   'P 1'
#
loop_
_entity.id
_entity.type
_entity.pdbx_description
1 polymer ?
#
loop_
_entity_poly.entity_id
_entity_poly.type
_entity_poly.pdbx_seq_one_letter_code
_entity_poly.pdbx_strand_id
1 'polypeptide(L)'
;MTINMPLKNLRVLDLSRIWAGPYATKLLSDLGAEVIKLESLRVYDSHRGPVNPNPGIVSYPNADPGENPWNRNGWFNCLHMNKYGITLELTTPQGKETFEKLLSISDVLVENFRQGSLERLGYPYEKIRSIRPDIIYASMPAFGNTGPWKKYLAYGIGQEQLSGMAHMTGYDNEGPIKSGINHGDPITGSHAAGVILAALRYRKYMGEGMYLDVSQQESAVSLIGA
;
A
#
# COMPACT_ATOMS: atom_id res chain seq x y z
N MET A 1 32.20 -5.36 3.59
CA MET A 1 31.48 -6.13 2.55
C MET A 1 30.30 -5.30 2.09
N THR A 2 30.23 -4.95 0.82
CA THR A 2 29.06 -4.25 0.27
C THR A 2 27.95 -5.28 0.13
N ILE A 3 26.89 -5.18 0.92
CA ILE A 3 25.73 -6.06 0.82
C ILE A 3 25.06 -5.77 -0.54
N ASN A 4 25.04 -6.76 -1.42
CA ASN A 4 24.37 -6.64 -2.70
C ASN A 4 22.88 -6.92 -2.50
N MET A 5 22.09 -5.86 -2.35
CA MET A 5 20.65 -5.97 -2.14
C MET A 5 19.94 -6.41 -3.44
N PRO A 6 18.99 -7.36 -3.37
CA PRO A 6 18.35 -7.94 -4.57
C PRO A 6 17.65 -6.91 -5.47
N LEU A 7 17.06 -5.85 -4.88
CA LEU A 7 16.25 -4.87 -5.60
C LEU A 7 16.92 -3.48 -5.71
N LYS A 8 18.23 -3.38 -5.47
CA LYS A 8 18.92 -2.08 -5.35
C LYS A 8 18.83 -1.15 -6.57
N ASN A 9 18.43 -1.67 -7.73
CA ASN A 9 18.30 -0.89 -8.97
C ASN A 9 16.83 -0.66 -9.38
N LEU A 10 15.89 -1.00 -8.50
CA LEU A 10 14.47 -0.82 -8.74
C LEU A 10 13.95 0.42 -8.02
N ARG A 11 13.14 1.21 -8.72
CA ARG A 11 12.43 2.35 -8.16
C ARG A 11 10.94 2.07 -8.07
N VAL A 12 10.39 2.26 -6.88
CA VAL A 12 8.96 2.09 -6.57
C VAL A 12 8.34 3.44 -6.24
N LEU A 13 7.32 3.83 -6.97
CA LEU A 13 6.49 5.00 -6.66
C LEU A 13 5.31 4.54 -5.80
N ASP A 14 5.31 4.93 -4.53
CA ASP A 14 4.36 4.50 -3.51
C ASP A 14 3.32 5.58 -3.21
N LEU A 15 2.11 5.41 -3.72
CA LEU A 15 0.96 6.26 -3.43
C LEU A 15 0.08 5.68 -2.33
N SER A 16 0.39 4.48 -1.86
CA SER A 16 -0.46 3.73 -0.93
C SER A 16 -0.55 4.39 0.44
N ARG A 17 -1.58 4.05 1.20
CA ARG A 17 -1.88 4.66 2.50
C ARG A 17 -2.31 3.60 3.49
N ILE A 18 -2.40 3.96 4.75
CA ILE A 18 -2.82 3.10 5.85
C ILE A 18 -1.79 1.97 6.06
N TRP A 19 -2.09 0.72 5.68
CA TRP A 19 -1.25 -0.40 6.04
C TRP A 19 -0.88 -1.33 4.88
N ALA A 20 -1.84 -1.91 4.16
CA ALA A 20 -1.59 -2.97 3.18
C ALA A 20 -0.55 -2.57 2.11
N GLY A 21 -0.77 -1.46 1.42
CA GLY A 21 0.16 -0.94 0.41
C GLY A 21 1.50 -0.48 1.01
N PRO A 22 1.51 0.35 2.08
CA PRO A 22 2.74 0.72 2.76
C PRO A 22 3.57 -0.48 3.24
N TYR A 23 2.94 -1.55 3.68
CA TYR A 23 3.64 -2.77 4.08
C TYR A 23 4.25 -3.50 2.89
N ALA A 24 3.52 -3.61 1.76
CA ALA A 24 4.07 -4.17 0.53
C ALA A 24 5.33 -3.43 0.07
N THR A 25 5.26 -2.09 -0.01
CA THR A 25 6.39 -1.26 -0.45
C THR A 25 7.52 -1.22 0.58
N LYS A 26 7.22 -1.40 1.88
CA LYS A 26 8.24 -1.61 2.91
C LYS A 26 9.04 -2.89 2.65
N LEU A 27 8.40 -4.00 2.38
CA LEU A 27 9.08 -5.26 2.07
C LEU A 27 10.00 -5.11 0.85
N LEU A 28 9.57 -4.37 -0.17
CA LEU A 28 10.43 -4.07 -1.33
C LEU A 28 11.61 -3.17 -0.94
N SER A 29 11.42 -2.17 -0.07
CA SER A 29 12.50 -1.30 0.41
C SER A 29 13.50 -2.06 1.28
N ASP A 30 13.07 -3.00 2.09
CA ASP A 30 13.92 -3.86 2.92
C ASP A 30 14.79 -4.79 2.04
N LEU A 31 14.32 -5.11 0.83
CA LEU A 31 15.08 -5.84 -0.18
C LEU A 31 15.98 -4.93 -1.05
N GLY A 32 16.01 -3.63 -0.77
CA GLY A 32 16.91 -2.66 -1.37
C GLY A 32 16.32 -1.84 -2.52
N ALA A 33 15.02 -1.90 -2.79
CA ALA A 33 14.38 -1.01 -3.75
C ALA A 33 14.40 0.44 -3.24
N GLU A 34 14.61 1.39 -4.14
CA GLU A 34 14.39 2.81 -3.88
C GLU A 34 12.89 3.09 -3.88
N VAL A 35 12.32 3.31 -2.72
CA VAL A 35 10.88 3.59 -2.59
C VAL A 35 10.67 5.07 -2.35
N ILE A 36 9.90 5.72 -3.24
CA ILE A 36 9.48 7.12 -3.13
C ILE A 36 8.02 7.14 -2.69
N LYS A 37 7.80 7.47 -1.43
CA LYS A 37 6.47 7.64 -0.84
C LYS A 37 5.93 9.02 -1.20
N LEU A 38 4.81 9.04 -1.92
CA LEU A 38 4.13 10.26 -2.30
C LEU A 38 2.96 10.53 -1.35
N GLU A 39 2.89 11.72 -0.80
CA GLU A 39 1.85 12.14 0.14
C GLU A 39 1.20 13.46 -0.32
N SER A 40 -0.10 13.59 -0.08
CA SER A 40 -0.84 14.84 -0.28
C SER A 40 -1.17 15.47 1.06
N LEU A 41 -0.98 16.78 1.19
CA LEU A 41 -1.43 17.52 2.37
C LEU A 41 -2.95 17.66 2.45
N ARG A 42 -3.67 17.51 1.33
CA ARG A 42 -5.14 17.55 1.31
C ARG A 42 -5.77 16.25 1.79
N VAL A 43 -5.05 15.13 1.64
CA VAL A 43 -5.54 13.82 2.02
C VAL A 43 -4.51 13.19 2.95
N TYR A 44 -4.58 13.60 4.20
CA TYR A 44 -3.66 13.21 5.25
C TYR A 44 -3.71 11.70 5.55
N ASP A 45 -2.56 11.06 5.67
CA ASP A 45 -2.51 9.65 6.06
C ASP A 45 -2.80 9.52 7.56
N SER A 46 -3.88 8.80 7.90
CA SER A 46 -4.31 8.63 9.29
C SER A 46 -3.25 7.93 10.17
N HIS A 47 -2.33 7.17 9.60
CA HIS A 47 -1.24 6.57 10.34
C HIS A 47 -0.16 7.57 10.79
N ARG A 48 -0.17 8.79 10.26
CA ARG A 48 0.62 9.90 10.84
C ARG A 48 0.06 10.39 12.18
N GLY A 49 -1.10 9.88 12.57
CA GLY A 49 -1.83 10.29 13.78
C GLY A 49 -2.81 11.44 13.52
N PRO A 50 -3.54 11.89 14.54
CA PRO A 50 -4.42 13.04 14.44
C PRO A 50 -3.65 14.32 14.12
N VAL A 51 -4.28 15.26 13.40
CA VAL A 51 -3.67 16.57 13.07
C VAL A 51 -3.35 17.36 14.33
N ASN A 52 -4.24 17.28 15.34
CA ASN A 52 -4.07 17.92 16.64
C ASN A 52 -4.16 16.82 17.72
N PRO A 53 -3.08 16.09 18.00
CA PRO A 53 -3.10 14.99 18.95
C PRO A 53 -3.08 15.52 20.40
N ASN A 54 -3.89 14.87 21.24
CA ASN A 54 -3.80 15.05 22.69
C ASN A 54 -2.70 14.12 23.26
N PRO A 55 -2.08 14.47 24.41
CA PRO A 55 -1.26 13.55 25.17
C PRO A 55 -2.00 12.27 25.55
N GLY A 56 -1.27 11.18 25.75
CA GLY A 56 -1.83 9.88 26.12
C GLY A 56 -2.12 8.93 24.97
N ILE A 57 -1.90 9.34 23.71
CA ILE A 57 -2.06 8.45 22.55
C ILE A 57 -0.87 7.50 22.48
N VAL A 58 -1.10 6.22 22.71
CA VAL A 58 -0.06 5.16 22.82
C VAL A 58 0.75 4.91 21.54
N SER A 59 0.31 5.39 20.39
CA SER A 59 1.09 5.29 19.15
C SER A 59 2.26 6.28 19.05
N TYR A 60 2.36 7.21 20.00
CA TYR A 60 3.51 8.10 20.13
C TYR A 60 4.49 7.59 21.18
N PRO A 61 5.80 7.81 21.01
CA PRO A 61 6.79 7.49 22.02
C PRO A 61 6.45 8.18 23.35
N ASN A 62 6.44 7.41 24.45
CA ASN A 62 6.03 7.86 25.80
C ASN A 62 4.61 8.47 25.85
N ALA A 63 3.75 8.12 24.93
CA ALA A 63 2.41 8.71 24.76
C ALA A 63 2.43 10.25 24.60
N ASP A 64 3.55 10.80 24.12
CA ASP A 64 3.77 12.23 23.89
C ASP A 64 3.90 12.53 22.39
N PRO A 65 2.98 13.33 21.81
CA PRO A 65 3.06 13.75 20.41
C PRO A 65 4.27 14.63 20.08
N GLY A 66 4.79 15.39 21.01
CA GLY A 66 5.90 16.34 20.83
C GLY A 66 5.61 17.46 19.84
N GLU A 67 6.65 18.19 19.42
CA GLU A 67 6.51 19.37 18.55
C GLU A 67 6.09 19.04 17.11
N ASN A 68 6.50 17.87 16.58
CA ASN A 68 6.21 17.44 15.21
C ASN A 68 5.47 16.10 15.19
N PRO A 69 4.21 16.06 15.66
CA PRO A 69 3.48 14.82 15.91
C PRO A 69 3.34 13.93 14.66
N TRP A 70 3.20 14.53 13.48
CA TRP A 70 3.10 13.80 12.20
C TRP A 70 4.35 12.99 11.83
N ASN A 71 5.50 13.27 12.44
CA ASN A 71 6.75 12.52 12.24
C ASN A 71 7.04 11.54 13.39
N ARG A 72 6.20 11.49 14.41
CA ARG A 72 6.47 10.71 15.63
C ARG A 72 5.57 9.49 15.80
N ASN A 73 4.51 9.37 14.99
CA ASN A 73 3.60 8.23 15.12
C ASN A 73 4.30 6.91 14.76
N GLY A 74 4.32 5.97 15.69
CA GLY A 74 5.00 4.67 15.54
C GLY A 74 4.42 3.82 14.41
N TRP A 75 3.12 3.87 14.16
CA TRP A 75 2.48 3.16 13.05
C TRP A 75 3.00 3.64 11.69
N PHE A 76 3.05 4.96 11.50
CA PHE A 76 3.60 5.51 10.26
C PHE A 76 5.07 5.14 10.11
N ASN A 77 5.85 5.37 11.15
CA ASN A 77 7.30 5.17 11.08
C ASN A 77 7.68 3.71 10.80
N CYS A 78 7.00 2.73 11.41
CA CYS A 78 7.32 1.31 11.18
C CYS A 78 7.01 0.85 9.75
N LEU A 79 6.00 1.45 9.08
CA LEU A 79 5.59 1.09 7.73
C LEU A 79 6.37 1.82 6.63
N HIS A 80 7.07 2.90 7.00
CA HIS A 80 7.76 3.76 6.03
C HIS A 80 9.28 3.82 6.22
N MET A 81 9.85 2.89 6.98
CA MET A 81 11.30 2.74 7.05
C MET A 81 11.90 2.48 5.67
N ASN A 82 13.11 3.00 5.42
CA ASN A 82 13.85 2.89 4.16
C ASN A 82 13.14 3.51 2.94
N LYS A 83 12.21 4.44 3.13
CA LYS A 83 11.54 5.15 2.06
C LYS A 83 11.92 6.63 2.04
N TYR A 84 12.00 7.22 0.85
CA TYR A 84 12.04 8.66 0.68
C TYR A 84 10.62 9.21 0.66
N GLY A 85 10.37 10.31 1.37
CA GLY A 85 9.07 10.99 1.40
C GLY A 85 9.07 12.23 0.53
N ILE A 86 8.05 12.40 -0.31
CA ILE A 86 7.79 13.65 -1.02
C ILE A 86 6.33 14.07 -0.84
N THR A 87 6.11 15.39 -0.79
CA THR A 87 4.75 15.95 -0.79
C THR A 87 4.40 16.42 -2.18
N LEU A 88 3.30 15.91 -2.74
CA LEU A 88 2.86 16.22 -4.08
C LEU A 88 1.33 16.23 -4.18
N GLU A 89 0.77 17.26 -4.80
CA GLU A 89 -0.68 17.40 -4.97
C GLU A 89 -1.09 17.09 -6.41
N LEU A 90 -1.64 15.90 -6.64
CA LEU A 90 -2.04 15.41 -7.97
C LEU A 90 -3.25 16.13 -8.59
N THR A 91 -3.91 17.01 -7.84
CA THR A 91 -5.01 17.83 -8.37
C THR A 91 -4.54 19.12 -9.01
N THR A 92 -3.24 19.45 -8.91
CA THR A 92 -2.64 20.64 -9.52
C THR A 92 -1.88 20.30 -10.81
N PRO A 93 -1.79 21.22 -11.79
CA PRO A 93 -1.01 20.99 -13.01
C PRO A 93 0.47 20.66 -12.73
N GLN A 94 1.11 21.40 -11.82
CA GLN A 94 2.50 21.20 -11.43
C GLN A 94 2.72 19.84 -10.75
N GLY A 95 1.74 19.43 -9.89
CA GLY A 95 1.77 18.12 -9.26
C GLY A 95 1.65 16.99 -10.26
N LYS A 96 0.78 17.13 -11.26
CA LYS A 96 0.64 16.15 -12.35
C LYS A 96 1.91 16.05 -13.17
N GLU A 97 2.49 17.19 -13.59
CA GLU A 97 3.74 17.20 -14.34
C GLU A 97 4.88 16.50 -13.58
N THR A 98 5.02 16.79 -12.29
CA THR A 98 6.03 16.17 -11.43
C THR A 98 5.77 14.66 -11.25
N PHE A 99 4.50 14.26 -11.07
CA PHE A 99 4.13 12.87 -10.99
C PHE A 99 4.47 12.10 -12.28
N GLU A 100 4.17 12.65 -13.46
CA GLU A 100 4.48 12.02 -14.74
C GLU A 100 6.00 11.86 -14.94
N LYS A 101 6.80 12.83 -14.51
CA LYS A 101 8.27 12.73 -14.52
C LYS A 101 8.75 11.59 -13.60
N LEU A 102 8.21 11.50 -12.38
CA LEU A 102 8.55 10.41 -11.45
C LEU A 102 8.11 9.04 -12.00
N LEU A 103 6.91 8.97 -12.57
CA LEU A 103 6.37 7.76 -13.16
C LEU A 103 7.24 7.25 -14.30
N SER A 104 7.73 8.14 -15.18
CA SER A 104 8.56 7.78 -16.33
C SER A 104 9.90 7.13 -15.96
N ILE A 105 10.39 7.36 -14.75
CA ILE A 105 11.65 6.80 -14.23
C ILE A 105 11.43 5.71 -13.17
N SER A 106 10.19 5.32 -12.93
CA SER A 106 9.83 4.29 -11.92
C SER A 106 9.57 2.94 -12.58
N ASP A 107 9.92 1.87 -11.88
CA ASP A 107 9.72 0.49 -12.32
C ASP A 107 8.39 -0.08 -11.85
N VAL A 108 7.94 0.37 -10.69
CA VAL A 108 6.72 -0.10 -10.02
C VAL A 108 5.92 1.09 -9.53
N LEU A 109 4.61 1.05 -9.74
CA LEU A 109 3.63 1.96 -9.14
C LEU A 109 2.74 1.15 -8.19
N VAL A 110 2.56 1.61 -6.96
CA VAL A 110 1.70 0.96 -5.96
C VAL A 110 0.69 1.94 -5.40
N GLU A 111 -0.59 1.55 -5.38
CA GLU A 111 -1.64 2.28 -4.67
C GLU A 111 -2.64 1.29 -4.06
N ASN A 112 -3.35 1.70 -3.00
CA ASN A 112 -4.42 0.94 -2.37
C ASN A 112 -5.66 1.80 -2.15
N PHE A 113 -5.98 2.62 -3.14
CA PHE A 113 -7.12 3.51 -3.11
C PHE A 113 -8.42 2.74 -3.38
N ARG A 114 -9.53 3.45 -3.24
CA ARG A 114 -10.82 2.97 -3.75
C ARG A 114 -10.73 2.80 -5.26
N GLN A 115 -11.38 1.76 -5.76
CA GLN A 115 -11.52 1.52 -7.19
C GLN A 115 -11.83 2.81 -7.97
N GLY A 116 -11.10 3.04 -9.04
CA GLY A 116 -11.26 4.20 -9.92
C GLY A 116 -10.75 5.54 -9.36
N SER A 117 -10.06 5.56 -8.19
CA SER A 117 -9.60 6.84 -7.63
C SER A 117 -8.46 7.46 -8.43
N LEU A 118 -7.49 6.67 -8.85
CA LEU A 118 -6.37 7.15 -9.65
C LEU A 118 -6.82 7.55 -11.07
N GLU A 119 -7.80 6.83 -11.63
CA GLU A 119 -8.46 7.18 -12.88
C GLU A 119 -9.15 8.55 -12.82
N ARG A 120 -9.87 8.85 -11.72
CA ARG A 120 -10.49 10.17 -11.50
C ARG A 120 -9.48 11.31 -11.37
N LEU A 121 -8.26 11.02 -10.97
CA LEU A 121 -7.16 11.97 -10.96
C LEU A 121 -6.55 12.18 -12.35
N GLY A 122 -6.99 11.40 -13.36
CA GLY A 122 -6.54 11.49 -14.75
C GLY A 122 -5.48 10.45 -15.13
N TYR A 123 -5.35 9.37 -14.33
CA TYR A 123 -4.35 8.32 -14.55
C TYR A 123 -4.98 6.93 -14.62
N PRO A 124 -5.81 6.63 -15.66
CA PRO A 124 -6.17 5.26 -15.97
C PRO A 124 -4.92 4.46 -16.40
N TYR A 125 -5.01 3.13 -16.36
CA TYR A 125 -3.86 2.27 -16.68
C TYR A 125 -3.24 2.56 -18.04
N GLU A 126 -4.05 2.84 -19.06
CA GLU A 126 -3.60 3.17 -20.41
C GLU A 126 -2.72 4.43 -20.42
N LYS A 127 -3.09 5.44 -19.64
CA LYS A 127 -2.29 6.67 -19.50
C LYS A 127 -0.98 6.38 -18.76
N ILE A 128 -1.01 5.59 -17.70
CA ILE A 128 0.17 5.17 -16.93
C ILE A 128 1.12 4.41 -17.87
N ARG A 129 0.61 3.43 -18.62
CA ARG A 129 1.38 2.64 -19.59
C ARG A 129 1.92 3.49 -20.74
N SER A 130 1.22 4.54 -21.17
CA SER A 130 1.72 5.45 -22.20
C SER A 130 2.95 6.25 -21.76
N ILE A 131 3.08 6.51 -20.45
CA ILE A 131 4.23 7.21 -19.86
C ILE A 131 5.40 6.26 -19.62
N ARG A 132 5.11 5.05 -19.10
CA ARG A 132 6.09 4.02 -18.82
C ARG A 132 5.57 2.65 -19.33
N PRO A 133 5.92 2.24 -20.57
CA PRO A 133 5.33 1.07 -21.21
C PRO A 133 5.56 -0.26 -20.49
N ASP A 134 6.67 -0.40 -19.78
CA ASP A 134 7.09 -1.61 -19.05
C ASP A 134 6.84 -1.52 -17.53
N ILE A 135 6.00 -0.58 -17.07
CA ILE A 135 5.70 -0.43 -15.64
C ILE A 135 4.94 -1.62 -15.08
N ILE A 136 5.28 -1.99 -13.85
CA ILE A 136 4.43 -2.87 -13.03
C ILE A 136 3.53 -1.97 -12.18
N TYR A 137 2.22 -2.02 -12.43
CA TYR A 137 1.25 -1.25 -11.66
C TYR A 137 0.41 -2.17 -10.77
N ALA A 138 0.62 -2.08 -9.47
CA ALA A 138 -0.14 -2.81 -8.45
C ALA A 138 -1.22 -1.93 -7.84
N SER A 139 -2.47 -2.23 -8.12
CA SER A 139 -3.66 -1.63 -7.52
C SER A 139 -4.24 -2.60 -6.49
N MET A 140 -4.45 -2.13 -5.26
CA MET A 140 -4.76 -2.97 -4.10
C MET A 140 -6.05 -2.51 -3.39
N PRO A 141 -7.20 -2.39 -4.08
CA PRO A 141 -8.45 -2.01 -3.44
C PRO A 141 -9.00 -3.14 -2.55
N ALA A 142 -9.91 -2.82 -1.66
CA ALA A 142 -10.46 -3.77 -0.70
C ALA A 142 -11.03 -5.05 -1.34
N PHE A 143 -11.76 -4.91 -2.45
CA PHE A 143 -12.46 -6.02 -3.13
C PHE A 143 -12.05 -6.21 -4.59
N GLY A 144 -10.86 -5.75 -4.97
CA GLY A 144 -10.42 -5.78 -6.37
C GLY A 144 -11.07 -4.69 -7.23
N ASN A 145 -10.64 -4.61 -8.49
CA ASN A 145 -11.15 -3.64 -9.48
C ASN A 145 -12.28 -4.22 -10.33
N THR A 146 -12.61 -5.49 -10.16
CA THR A 146 -13.65 -6.23 -10.90
C THR A 146 -14.68 -6.81 -9.93
N GLY A 147 -15.72 -7.46 -10.47
CA GLY A 147 -16.73 -8.13 -9.67
C GLY A 147 -17.78 -7.20 -9.02
N PRO A 148 -18.79 -7.80 -8.35
CA PRO A 148 -19.96 -7.07 -7.82
C PRO A 148 -19.62 -6.15 -6.64
N TRP A 149 -18.57 -6.47 -5.87
CA TRP A 149 -18.19 -5.71 -4.66
C TRP A 149 -17.10 -4.68 -4.87
N LYS A 150 -16.60 -4.47 -6.09
CA LYS A 150 -15.50 -3.55 -6.41
C LYS A 150 -15.67 -2.12 -5.89
N LYS A 151 -16.91 -1.69 -5.60
CA LYS A 151 -17.22 -0.34 -5.07
C LYS A 151 -17.30 -0.30 -3.55
N TYR A 152 -17.30 -1.46 -2.89
CA TYR A 152 -17.37 -1.52 -1.44
C TYR A 152 -16.05 -1.14 -0.81
N LEU A 153 -16.12 -0.76 0.45
CA LEU A 153 -14.98 -0.30 1.22
C LEU A 153 -14.83 -1.18 2.44
N ALA A 154 -13.61 -1.59 2.70
CA ALA A 154 -13.22 -2.22 3.95
C ALA A 154 -11.80 -1.82 4.32
N TYR A 155 -11.52 -1.85 5.60
CA TYR A 155 -10.19 -1.93 6.17
C TYR A 155 -9.89 -3.38 6.52
N GLY A 156 -8.65 -3.69 6.92
CA GLY A 156 -8.22 -5.04 7.26
C GLY A 156 -9.12 -5.78 8.24
N ILE A 157 -9.74 -5.06 9.20
CA ILE A 157 -10.73 -5.64 10.12
C ILE A 157 -11.98 -6.16 9.38
N GLY A 158 -12.51 -5.42 8.42
CA GLY A 158 -13.67 -5.85 7.63
C GLY A 158 -13.36 -7.04 6.75
N GLN A 159 -12.15 -7.08 6.19
CA GLN A 159 -11.67 -8.19 5.38
C GLN A 159 -11.48 -9.46 6.20
N GLU A 160 -10.96 -9.35 7.42
CA GLU A 160 -10.84 -10.46 8.35
C GLU A 160 -12.21 -11.09 8.68
N GLN A 161 -13.22 -10.25 8.89
CA GLN A 161 -14.59 -10.71 9.15
C GLN A 161 -15.23 -11.36 7.92
N LEU A 162 -15.12 -10.70 6.76
CA LEU A 162 -15.76 -11.15 5.52
C LEU A 162 -15.05 -12.36 4.88
N SER A 163 -13.77 -12.58 5.16
CA SER A 163 -13.04 -13.76 4.70
C SER A 163 -13.43 -15.04 5.44
N GLY A 164 -14.10 -14.94 6.59
CA GLY A 164 -14.37 -16.06 7.47
C GLY A 164 -13.34 -16.27 8.58
N MET A 165 -12.21 -15.58 8.58
CA MET A 165 -11.16 -15.71 9.60
C MET A 165 -11.71 -15.49 11.01
N ALA A 166 -12.54 -14.44 11.20
CA ALA A 166 -13.13 -14.16 12.50
C ALA A 166 -14.07 -15.27 12.98
N HIS A 167 -14.73 -15.99 12.05
CA HIS A 167 -15.58 -17.13 12.39
C HIS A 167 -14.77 -18.34 12.89
N MET A 168 -13.55 -18.49 12.38
CA MET A 168 -12.63 -19.58 12.75
C MET A 168 -11.78 -19.25 13.99
N THR A 169 -11.91 -18.04 14.53
CA THR A 169 -11.13 -17.54 15.67
C THR A 169 -12.03 -17.40 16.88
N GLY A 170 -11.60 -17.87 18.04
CA GLY A 170 -12.36 -17.76 19.30
C GLY A 170 -12.15 -18.94 20.21
N TYR A 171 -13.00 -19.03 21.22
CA TYR A 171 -13.01 -20.13 22.20
C TYR A 171 -14.23 -21.03 21.97
N ASP A 172 -14.11 -22.29 22.40
CA ASP A 172 -15.22 -23.26 22.36
C ASP A 172 -16.44 -22.67 23.09
N ASN A 173 -17.60 -22.78 22.45
CA ASN A 173 -18.88 -22.26 22.95
C ASN A 173 -19.03 -20.73 23.04
N GLU A 174 -18.12 -19.96 22.42
CA GLU A 174 -18.24 -18.52 22.27
C GLU A 174 -18.54 -18.16 20.80
N GLY A 175 -18.97 -16.93 20.56
CA GLY A 175 -19.19 -16.43 19.19
C GLY A 175 -17.88 -16.10 18.46
N PRO A 176 -17.93 -15.79 17.16
CA PRO A 176 -16.77 -15.37 16.38
C PRO A 176 -16.06 -14.17 17.00
N ILE A 177 -14.73 -14.24 17.07
CA ILE A 177 -13.89 -13.18 17.65
C ILE A 177 -12.93 -12.66 16.57
N LYS A 178 -12.91 -11.34 16.37
CA LYS A 178 -11.88 -10.74 15.52
C LYS A 178 -10.51 -10.79 16.20
N SER A 179 -9.46 -10.90 15.42
CA SER A 179 -8.11 -10.70 15.94
C SER A 179 -7.86 -9.26 16.38
N GLY A 180 -6.85 -9.03 17.21
CA GLY A 180 -6.43 -7.69 17.61
C GLY A 180 -5.58 -6.97 16.54
N ILE A 181 -5.20 -7.64 15.46
CA ILE A 181 -4.13 -7.21 14.53
C ILE A 181 -4.69 -6.70 13.19
N ASN A 182 -5.95 -7.01 12.83
CA ASN A 182 -6.53 -6.69 11.51
C ASN A 182 -5.72 -7.33 10.36
N HIS A 183 -5.62 -8.64 10.35
CA HIS A 183 -4.75 -9.45 9.47
C HIS A 183 -4.93 -9.18 7.97
N GLY A 184 -6.08 -8.69 7.50
CA GLY A 184 -6.33 -8.42 6.10
C GLY A 184 -5.27 -7.53 5.42
N ASP A 185 -4.82 -6.49 6.12
CA ASP A 185 -3.81 -5.57 5.60
C ASP A 185 -2.42 -6.22 5.42
N PRO A 186 -1.77 -6.77 6.46
CA PRO A 186 -0.42 -7.34 6.32
C PRO A 186 -0.39 -8.57 5.41
N ILE A 187 -1.43 -9.39 5.38
CA ILE A 187 -1.56 -10.51 4.43
C ILE A 187 -1.53 -9.98 3.01
N THR A 188 -2.39 -9.02 2.71
CA THR A 188 -2.43 -8.41 1.36
C THR A 188 -1.11 -7.77 1.00
N GLY A 189 -0.48 -7.05 1.92
CA GLY A 189 0.84 -6.43 1.67
C GLY A 189 1.90 -7.46 1.32
N SER A 190 1.90 -8.63 2.00
CA SER A 190 2.82 -9.73 1.70
C SER A 190 2.54 -10.34 0.32
N HIS A 191 1.28 -10.61 -0.01
CA HIS A 191 0.88 -11.11 -1.33
C HIS A 191 1.24 -10.12 -2.44
N ALA A 192 0.97 -8.83 -2.24
CA ALA A 192 1.31 -7.78 -3.20
C ALA A 192 2.81 -7.72 -3.46
N ALA A 193 3.64 -7.78 -2.42
CA ALA A 193 5.09 -7.85 -2.61
C ALA A 193 5.49 -9.08 -3.43
N GLY A 194 4.91 -10.24 -3.14
CA GLY A 194 5.17 -11.48 -3.87
C GLY A 194 4.79 -11.40 -5.36
N VAL A 195 3.58 -10.91 -5.68
CA VAL A 195 3.13 -10.80 -7.08
C VAL A 195 3.89 -9.70 -7.84
N ILE A 196 4.29 -8.61 -7.17
CA ILE A 196 5.17 -7.58 -7.76
C ILE A 196 6.51 -8.20 -8.15
N LEU A 197 7.13 -9.01 -7.27
CA LEU A 197 8.38 -9.72 -7.57
C LEU A 197 8.23 -10.68 -8.74
N ALA A 198 7.12 -11.43 -8.81
CA ALA A 198 6.80 -12.30 -9.94
C ALA A 198 6.65 -11.52 -11.25
N ALA A 199 5.94 -10.38 -11.22
CA ALA A 199 5.75 -9.50 -12.37
C ALA A 199 7.08 -8.85 -12.83
N LEU A 200 7.95 -8.45 -11.91
CA LEU A 200 9.28 -7.95 -12.23
C LEU A 200 10.16 -9.04 -12.89
N ARG A 201 10.02 -10.29 -12.42
CA ARG A 201 10.67 -11.41 -13.07
C ARG A 201 10.13 -11.66 -14.49
N TYR A 202 8.81 -11.62 -14.68
CA TYR A 202 8.17 -11.70 -16.00
C TYR A 202 8.68 -10.59 -16.93
N ARG A 203 8.65 -9.32 -16.46
CA ARG A 203 9.17 -8.18 -17.21
C ARG A 203 10.60 -8.38 -17.69
N LYS A 204 11.46 -8.96 -16.83
CA LYS A 204 12.86 -9.23 -17.19
C LYS A 204 13.02 -10.16 -18.40
N TYR A 205 12.10 -11.10 -18.60
CA TYR A 205 12.17 -12.06 -19.71
C TYR A 205 11.39 -11.62 -20.93
N MET A 206 10.25 -10.97 -20.74
CA MET A 206 9.33 -10.62 -21.81
C MET A 206 9.46 -9.16 -22.27
N GLY A 207 10.10 -8.30 -21.48
CA GLY A 207 10.21 -6.87 -21.77
C GLY A 207 8.92 -6.07 -21.55
N GLU A 208 7.88 -6.68 -20.95
CA GLU A 208 6.55 -6.08 -20.82
C GLU A 208 6.19 -5.77 -19.37
N GLY A 209 5.51 -4.64 -19.17
CA GLY A 209 4.88 -4.29 -17.90
C GLY A 209 3.60 -5.04 -17.65
N MET A 210 3.04 -4.89 -16.44
CA MET A 210 1.83 -5.61 -16.03
C MET A 210 0.97 -4.78 -15.09
N TYR A 211 -0.36 -4.84 -15.27
CA TYR A 211 -1.33 -4.41 -14.29
C TYR A 211 -1.68 -5.55 -13.35
N LEU A 212 -1.55 -5.31 -12.06
CA LEU A 212 -1.84 -6.27 -10.99
C LEU A 212 -3.05 -5.78 -10.21
N ASP A 213 -4.16 -6.48 -10.32
CA ASP A 213 -5.36 -6.27 -9.49
C ASP A 213 -5.26 -7.17 -8.26
N VAL A 214 -4.91 -6.59 -7.11
CA VAL A 214 -4.71 -7.32 -5.87
C VAL A 214 -5.87 -7.05 -4.92
N SER A 215 -6.86 -7.93 -4.93
CA SER A 215 -7.97 -7.88 -3.98
C SER A 215 -7.50 -8.21 -2.57
N GLN A 216 -7.69 -7.27 -1.63
CA GLN A 216 -7.35 -7.51 -0.24
C GLN A 216 -8.23 -8.60 0.37
N GLN A 217 -9.51 -8.65 -0.01
CA GLN A 217 -10.44 -9.68 0.45
C GLN A 217 -10.01 -11.09 0.01
N GLU A 218 -9.64 -11.27 -1.27
CA GLU A 218 -9.18 -12.56 -1.78
C GLU A 218 -7.86 -12.99 -1.15
N SER A 219 -6.97 -12.02 -0.89
CA SER A 219 -5.74 -12.27 -0.13
C SER A 219 -6.03 -12.81 1.28
N ALA A 220 -7.02 -12.25 1.98
CA ALA A 220 -7.43 -12.72 3.31
C ALA A 220 -8.07 -14.12 3.24
N VAL A 221 -8.93 -14.38 2.24
CA VAL A 221 -9.56 -15.70 2.04
C VAL A 221 -8.52 -16.80 1.84
N SER A 222 -7.39 -16.51 1.19
CA SER A 222 -6.36 -17.53 0.94
C SER A 222 -5.76 -18.15 2.21
N LEU A 223 -5.92 -17.52 3.38
CA LEU A 223 -5.41 -18.02 4.65
C LEU A 223 -6.38 -18.93 5.43
N ILE A 224 -7.65 -18.99 5.05
CA ILE A 224 -8.60 -19.84 5.79
C ILE A 224 -8.54 -21.31 5.37
N GLY A 225 -7.70 -21.64 4.40
CA GLY A 225 -7.55 -23.00 3.89
C GLY A 225 -8.65 -23.39 2.88
N ALA A 226 -8.57 -24.62 2.40
CA ALA A 226 -9.57 -25.24 1.51
C ALA A 226 -10.39 -26.26 2.30
#